data_8a1b7fa78b633cec1c53e5cca54ae59c
#
_entry.id   8a1b7fa78b633cec1c53e5cca54ae59c
#
_cell.length_a   1.000
_cell.length_b   1.000
_cell.length_c   1.000
_cell.angle_alpha   90.00
_cell.angle_beta   90.00
_cell.angle_gamma   90.00
#
_symmetry.space_group_name_H-M   'P 1'
#
loop_
_entity.id
_entity.type
_entity.pdbx_description
1 polymer ?
#
loop_
_entity_poly.entity_id
_entity_poly.type
_entity_poly.pdbx_seq_one_letter_code
_entity_poly.pdbx_strand_id
1 'polypeptide(L)'
;TRCGIPKERLIATGIPVRQIFFTPGSRSESRAALGIPADKRVALLMSGSMGCGPIKRLARRLTEMLPEEGMLIVICGHNEKLYESLLELGNRSNLRVLGFTKEVPAYMDAADLMLTKPGGLSSTEAAAKGLPMIFIDAVGGCEGRNLEFYTRYELAETADSVNRLAKLVCTNLADPEKLRSMSQALRVNFRHNGGVEICDVLTKGRRVST
;
A
#
# COMPACT_ATOMS: atom_id res chain seq x y z
N THR A 1 -1.00 26.51 15.74
CA THR A 1 -1.53 25.14 15.53
C THR A 1 -2.97 25.05 16.04
N ARG A 2 -3.83 24.21 15.38
CA ARG A 2 -5.26 24.07 15.77
C ARG A 2 -5.47 23.55 17.19
N CYS A 3 -4.45 22.89 17.79
CA CYS A 3 -4.52 22.32 19.14
C CYS A 3 -3.79 23.17 20.20
N GLY A 4 -3.45 24.42 19.91
CA GLY A 4 -2.81 25.34 20.86
C GLY A 4 -1.34 25.04 21.18
N ILE A 5 -0.73 24.00 20.55
CA ILE A 5 0.69 23.71 20.73
C ILE A 5 1.50 24.68 19.86
N PRO A 6 2.47 25.42 20.43
CA PRO A 6 3.35 26.30 19.67
C PRO A 6 4.10 25.55 18.57
N LYS A 7 4.23 26.18 17.39
CA LYS A 7 4.81 25.54 16.19
C LYS A 7 6.27 25.11 16.43
N GLU A 8 7.02 25.89 17.20
CA GLU A 8 8.42 25.63 17.58
C GLU A 8 8.61 24.42 18.51
N ARG A 9 7.51 23.88 19.06
CA ARG A 9 7.51 22.66 19.87
C ARG A 9 7.08 21.42 19.08
N LEU A 10 6.84 21.57 17.78
CA LEU A 10 6.42 20.48 16.88
C LEU A 10 7.54 20.16 15.90
N ILE A 11 7.87 18.90 15.81
CA ILE A 11 8.83 18.37 14.84
C ILE A 11 8.11 17.33 13.98
N ALA A 12 8.09 17.54 12.67
CA ALA A 12 7.50 16.63 11.73
C ALA A 12 8.53 15.54 11.34
N THR A 13 8.45 14.37 11.98
CA THR A 13 9.38 13.25 11.75
C THR A 13 8.85 12.20 10.79
N GLY A 14 7.59 12.31 10.35
CA GLY A 14 6.91 11.25 9.60
C GLY A 14 6.49 10.07 10.49
N ILE A 15 5.87 9.06 9.87
CA ILE A 15 5.42 7.84 10.56
C ILE A 15 6.57 6.82 10.57
N PRO A 16 7.00 6.33 11.75
CA PRO A 16 8.06 5.34 11.83
C PRO A 16 7.58 3.98 11.31
N VAL A 17 8.33 3.40 10.39
CA VAL A 17 8.14 2.03 9.89
C VAL A 17 9.45 1.26 9.96
N ARG A 18 9.36 -0.07 9.87
CA ARG A 18 10.56 -0.92 9.95
C ARG A 18 11.53 -0.62 8.82
N GLN A 19 12.83 -0.66 9.11
CA GLN A 19 13.91 -0.35 8.16
C GLN A 19 13.84 -1.19 6.89
N ILE A 20 13.34 -2.42 6.95
CA ILE A 20 13.19 -3.32 5.80
C ILE A 20 12.35 -2.71 4.65
N PHE A 21 11.43 -1.78 4.94
CA PHE A 21 10.65 -1.10 3.92
C PHE A 21 11.43 0.00 3.20
N PHE A 22 12.51 0.52 3.80
CA PHE A 22 13.44 1.45 3.15
C PHE A 22 14.59 0.74 2.42
N THR A 23 14.76 -0.56 2.63
CA THR A 23 15.76 -1.36 1.91
C THR A 23 15.20 -1.72 0.53
N PRO A 24 15.89 -1.34 -0.57
CA PRO A 24 15.47 -1.76 -1.89
C PRO A 24 15.46 -3.27 -2.02
N GLY A 25 14.34 -3.83 -2.47
CA GLY A 25 14.22 -5.24 -2.85
C GLY A 25 14.26 -5.40 -4.36
N SER A 26 14.74 -6.55 -4.83
CA SER A 26 14.64 -6.92 -6.24
C SER A 26 13.27 -7.52 -6.52
N ARG A 27 12.54 -6.94 -7.47
CA ARG A 27 11.23 -7.47 -7.90
C ARG A 27 11.35 -8.88 -8.43
N SER A 28 12.36 -9.16 -9.26
CA SER A 28 12.56 -10.49 -9.85
C SER A 28 12.89 -11.54 -8.80
N GLU A 29 13.76 -11.23 -7.85
CA GLU A 29 14.11 -12.13 -6.75
C GLU A 29 12.92 -12.38 -5.82
N SER A 30 12.18 -11.33 -5.46
CA SER A 30 10.97 -11.45 -4.64
C SER A 30 9.90 -12.30 -5.33
N ARG A 31 9.69 -12.10 -6.65
CA ARG A 31 8.76 -12.94 -7.41
C ARG A 31 9.20 -14.40 -7.46
N ALA A 32 10.48 -14.66 -7.72
CA ALA A 32 11.02 -16.02 -7.73
C ALA A 32 10.84 -16.71 -6.37
N ALA A 33 11.21 -16.04 -5.28
CA ALA A 33 11.08 -16.56 -3.91
C ALA A 33 9.62 -16.84 -3.52
N LEU A 34 8.67 -16.01 -4.00
CA LEU A 34 7.24 -16.14 -3.71
C LEU A 34 6.48 -17.02 -4.71
N GLY A 35 7.16 -17.57 -5.72
CA GLY A 35 6.51 -18.34 -6.78
C GLY A 35 5.47 -17.52 -7.56
N ILE A 36 5.80 -16.26 -7.86
CA ILE A 36 4.99 -15.38 -8.69
C ILE A 36 5.60 -15.36 -10.11
N PRO A 37 4.84 -15.70 -11.16
CA PRO A 37 5.37 -15.67 -12.52
C PRO A 37 5.89 -14.27 -12.92
N ALA A 38 7.01 -14.22 -13.62
CA ALA A 38 7.70 -12.97 -13.94
C ALA A 38 6.90 -12.08 -14.90
N ASP A 39 6.09 -12.66 -15.75
CA ASP A 39 5.23 -12.02 -16.75
C ASP A 39 3.95 -11.41 -16.18
N LYS A 40 3.59 -11.75 -14.93
CA LYS A 40 2.35 -11.25 -14.32
C LYS A 40 2.46 -9.79 -13.91
N ARG A 41 1.34 -9.08 -14.06
CA ARG A 41 1.10 -7.75 -13.47
C ARG A 41 0.35 -7.91 -12.16
N VAL A 42 0.99 -7.58 -11.06
CA VAL A 42 0.55 -7.96 -9.72
C VAL A 42 -0.10 -6.79 -8.99
N ALA A 43 -1.39 -6.93 -8.66
CA ALA A 43 -2.07 -6.10 -7.70
C ALA A 43 -2.04 -6.76 -6.31
N LEU A 44 -1.50 -6.07 -5.30
CA LEU A 44 -1.47 -6.51 -3.92
C LEU A 44 -2.60 -5.83 -3.14
N LEU A 45 -3.53 -6.58 -2.57
CA LEU A 45 -4.63 -6.06 -1.76
C LEU A 45 -4.42 -6.36 -0.29
N MET A 46 -4.29 -5.31 0.52
CA MET A 46 -4.13 -5.39 1.98
C MET A 46 -4.99 -4.31 2.65
N SER A 47 -5.95 -4.70 3.49
CA SER A 47 -6.88 -3.76 4.13
C SER A 47 -6.62 -3.50 5.61
N GLY A 48 -5.40 -3.79 6.08
CA GLY A 48 -5.03 -3.71 7.50
C GLY A 48 -5.64 -4.84 8.35
N SER A 49 -5.34 -4.83 9.65
CA SER A 49 -5.68 -5.93 10.56
C SER A 49 -7.18 -6.17 10.77
N MET A 50 -8.01 -5.17 10.57
CA MET A 50 -9.47 -5.29 10.76
C MET A 50 -10.23 -5.71 9.50
N GLY A 51 -9.59 -5.72 8.33
CA GLY A 51 -10.19 -6.18 7.07
C GLY A 51 -11.52 -5.52 6.69
N CYS A 52 -11.73 -4.26 7.11
CA CYS A 52 -12.95 -3.52 6.80
C CYS A 52 -12.99 -3.08 5.33
N GLY A 53 -14.19 -2.88 4.81
CA GLY A 53 -14.42 -2.43 3.43
C GLY A 53 -14.93 -3.55 2.52
N PRO A 54 -15.25 -3.27 1.28
CA PRO A 54 -15.89 -4.21 0.35
C PRO A 54 -14.89 -5.19 -0.30
N ILE A 55 -13.95 -5.76 0.51
CA ILE A 55 -12.80 -6.53 0.02
C ILE A 55 -13.22 -7.72 -0.84
N LYS A 56 -14.17 -8.55 -0.37
CA LYS A 56 -14.66 -9.72 -1.12
C LYS A 56 -15.28 -9.31 -2.48
N ARG A 57 -16.09 -8.24 -2.47
CA ARG A 57 -16.72 -7.75 -3.70
C ARG A 57 -15.67 -7.20 -4.67
N LEU A 58 -14.68 -6.46 -4.15
CA LEU A 58 -13.59 -5.91 -4.95
C LEU A 58 -12.70 -7.04 -5.51
N ALA A 59 -12.32 -8.02 -4.69
CA ALA A 59 -11.53 -9.16 -5.14
C ALA A 59 -12.25 -9.94 -6.24
N ARG A 60 -13.55 -10.25 -6.06
CA ARG A 60 -14.37 -10.89 -7.10
C ARG A 60 -14.34 -10.07 -8.38
N ARG A 61 -14.60 -8.78 -8.28
CA ARG A 61 -14.67 -7.90 -9.46
C ARG A 61 -13.32 -7.81 -10.18
N LEU A 62 -12.22 -7.72 -9.43
CA LEU A 62 -10.87 -7.71 -10.00
C LEU A 62 -10.54 -9.02 -10.72
N THR A 63 -10.85 -10.18 -10.13
CA THR A 63 -10.58 -11.47 -10.79
C THR A 63 -11.39 -11.68 -12.06
N GLU A 64 -12.51 -10.98 -12.23
CA GLU A 64 -13.33 -10.99 -13.45
C GLU A 64 -12.81 -10.03 -14.53
N MET A 65 -12.16 -8.92 -14.10
CA MET A 65 -11.75 -7.82 -15.00
C MET A 65 -10.27 -7.82 -15.36
N LEU A 66 -9.42 -8.42 -14.52
CA LEU A 66 -7.98 -8.48 -14.79
C LEU A 66 -7.72 -9.25 -16.08
N PRO A 67 -6.83 -8.75 -16.96
CA PRO A 67 -6.41 -9.51 -18.15
C PRO A 67 -5.66 -10.79 -17.76
N GLU A 68 -5.34 -11.62 -18.73
CA GLU A 68 -4.66 -12.89 -18.48
C GLU A 68 -3.33 -12.73 -17.74
N GLU A 69 -2.60 -11.65 -18.02
CA GLU A 69 -1.33 -11.31 -17.34
C GLU A 69 -1.56 -10.73 -15.94
N GLY A 70 -2.80 -10.38 -15.59
CA GLY A 70 -3.14 -9.79 -14.29
C GLY A 70 -3.22 -10.85 -13.19
N MET A 71 -2.69 -10.51 -12.02
CA MET A 71 -2.77 -11.35 -10.82
C MET A 71 -3.14 -10.50 -9.63
N LEU A 72 -4.12 -10.97 -8.85
CA LEU A 72 -4.49 -10.39 -7.57
C LEU A 72 -3.93 -11.24 -6.44
N ILE A 73 -3.19 -10.62 -5.53
CA ILE A 73 -2.74 -11.23 -4.28
C ILE A 73 -3.45 -10.50 -3.14
N VAL A 74 -4.16 -11.24 -2.28
CA VAL A 74 -4.87 -10.68 -1.12
C VAL A 74 -4.23 -11.21 0.16
N ILE A 75 -3.77 -10.29 1.02
CA ILE A 75 -3.26 -10.63 2.35
C ILE A 75 -4.30 -10.22 3.39
N CYS A 76 -4.91 -11.22 4.02
CA CYS A 76 -5.99 -11.06 5.01
C CYS A 76 -5.47 -10.81 6.43
N GLY A 77 -4.16 -11.05 6.69
CA GLY A 77 -3.60 -11.00 8.03
C GLY A 77 -4.30 -12.00 8.96
N HIS A 78 -4.70 -11.55 10.15
CA HIS A 78 -5.40 -12.37 11.14
C HIS A 78 -6.93 -12.41 10.93
N ASN A 79 -7.46 -11.88 9.83
CA ASN A 79 -8.89 -11.90 9.55
C ASN A 79 -9.30 -13.22 8.88
N GLU A 80 -9.51 -14.26 9.69
CA GLU A 80 -9.90 -15.59 9.24
C GLU A 80 -11.23 -15.57 8.47
N LYS A 81 -12.21 -14.78 8.92
CA LYS A 81 -13.52 -14.66 8.25
C LYS A 81 -13.37 -14.11 6.82
N LEU A 82 -12.50 -13.12 6.64
CA LEU A 82 -12.21 -12.59 5.31
C LEU A 82 -11.50 -13.64 4.46
N TYR A 83 -10.50 -14.33 5.03
CA TYR A 83 -9.75 -15.38 4.36
C TYR A 83 -10.68 -16.48 3.83
N GLU A 84 -11.52 -17.06 4.69
CA GLU A 84 -12.51 -18.08 4.33
C GLU A 84 -13.47 -17.57 3.25
N SER A 85 -13.99 -16.35 3.43
CA SER A 85 -14.91 -15.76 2.45
C SER A 85 -14.31 -15.55 1.06
N LEU A 86 -12.99 -15.33 0.99
CA LEU A 86 -12.27 -15.18 -0.29
C LEU A 86 -11.98 -16.55 -0.93
N LEU A 87 -11.76 -17.59 -0.14
CA LEU A 87 -11.62 -18.97 -0.65
C LEU A 87 -12.90 -19.44 -1.37
N GLU A 88 -14.08 -18.96 -0.96
CA GLU A 88 -15.35 -19.22 -1.66
C GLU A 88 -15.40 -18.70 -3.11
N LEU A 89 -14.47 -17.80 -3.51
CA LEU A 89 -14.36 -17.37 -4.91
C LEU A 89 -13.84 -18.49 -5.84
N GLY A 90 -13.43 -19.61 -5.24
CA GLY A 90 -12.91 -20.77 -5.96
C GLY A 90 -11.45 -20.65 -6.38
N ASN A 91 -10.93 -21.73 -6.94
CA ASN A 91 -9.54 -21.78 -7.41
C ASN A 91 -9.44 -21.04 -8.75
N ARG A 92 -8.91 -19.82 -8.73
CA ARG A 92 -8.70 -18.98 -9.91
C ARG A 92 -7.20 -18.79 -10.13
N SER A 93 -6.73 -19.00 -11.35
CA SER A 93 -5.31 -18.86 -11.71
C SER A 93 -4.75 -17.45 -11.48
N ASN A 94 -5.62 -16.44 -11.50
CA ASN A 94 -5.27 -15.01 -11.27
C ASN A 94 -5.53 -14.51 -9.85
N LEU A 95 -5.83 -15.42 -8.89
CA LEU A 95 -6.07 -15.05 -7.48
C LEU A 95 -5.21 -15.89 -6.54
N ARG A 96 -4.49 -15.21 -5.64
CA ARG A 96 -3.82 -15.83 -4.49
C ARG A 96 -4.32 -15.19 -3.21
N VAL A 97 -4.85 -15.98 -2.29
CA VAL A 97 -5.33 -15.53 -0.98
C VAL A 97 -4.40 -16.04 0.10
N LEU A 98 -3.97 -15.14 0.99
CA LEU A 98 -3.06 -15.43 2.08
C LEU A 98 -3.69 -14.97 3.40
N GLY A 99 -3.49 -15.75 4.45
CA GLY A 99 -3.73 -15.33 5.84
C GLY A 99 -2.63 -14.40 6.34
N PHE A 100 -2.18 -14.62 7.58
CA PHE A 100 -1.05 -13.89 8.15
C PHE A 100 0.27 -14.33 7.48
N THR A 101 1.08 -13.35 7.12
CA THR A 101 2.45 -13.59 6.62
C THR A 101 3.44 -12.56 7.18
N LYS A 102 4.68 -12.97 7.40
CA LYS A 102 5.81 -12.09 7.74
C LYS A 102 6.50 -11.51 6.50
N GLU A 103 6.17 -12.02 5.32
CA GLU A 103 6.83 -11.70 4.04
C GLU A 103 6.20 -10.50 3.33
N VAL A 104 5.41 -9.67 4.05
CA VAL A 104 4.80 -8.46 3.49
C VAL A 104 5.80 -7.59 2.71
N PRO A 105 7.04 -7.34 3.19
CA PRO A 105 8.02 -6.57 2.41
C PRO A 105 8.33 -7.19 1.04
N ALA A 106 8.48 -8.50 0.96
CA ALA A 106 8.74 -9.21 -0.30
C ALA A 106 7.52 -9.16 -1.24
N TYR A 107 6.29 -9.30 -0.70
CA TYR A 107 5.08 -9.11 -1.51
C TYR A 107 4.95 -7.69 -2.04
N MET A 108 5.34 -6.67 -1.27
CA MET A 108 5.38 -5.28 -1.75
C MET A 108 6.44 -5.08 -2.84
N ASP A 109 7.63 -5.71 -2.71
CA ASP A 109 8.67 -5.66 -3.75
C ASP A 109 8.24 -6.38 -5.04
N ALA A 110 7.46 -7.47 -4.92
CA ALA A 110 6.96 -8.26 -6.04
C ALA A 110 5.79 -7.59 -6.80
N ALA A 111 5.03 -6.71 -6.13
CA ALA A 111 3.84 -6.08 -6.67
C ALA A 111 4.14 -4.89 -7.60
N ASP A 112 3.20 -4.59 -8.50
CA ASP A 112 3.21 -3.41 -9.35
C ASP A 112 2.35 -2.28 -8.79
N LEU A 113 1.29 -2.65 -8.06
CA LEU A 113 0.31 -1.73 -7.49
C LEU A 113 -0.23 -2.31 -6.17
N MET A 114 -0.47 -1.46 -5.18
CA MET A 114 -1.09 -1.87 -3.92
C MET A 114 -2.46 -1.22 -3.74
N LEU A 115 -3.44 -2.04 -3.35
CA LEU A 115 -4.74 -1.58 -2.88
C LEU A 115 -4.74 -1.66 -1.35
N THR A 116 -5.02 -0.56 -0.70
CA THR A 116 -5.05 -0.50 0.77
C THR A 116 -5.98 0.61 1.25
N LYS A 117 -6.17 0.69 2.56
CA LYS A 117 -6.75 1.88 3.19
C LYS A 117 -5.69 2.98 3.34
N PRO A 118 -6.07 4.25 3.42
CA PRO A 118 -5.15 5.34 3.70
C PRO A 118 -4.73 5.37 5.19
N GLY A 119 -4.40 4.19 5.74
CA GLY A 119 -3.92 4.03 7.11
C GLY A 119 -2.47 4.46 7.25
N GLY A 120 -2.04 4.89 8.45
CA GLY A 120 -0.70 5.42 8.66
C GLY A 120 0.42 4.44 8.34
N LEU A 121 0.36 3.19 8.83
CA LEU A 121 1.46 2.23 8.69
C LEU A 121 1.56 1.66 7.28
N SER A 122 0.54 0.97 6.78
CA SER A 122 0.61 0.27 5.48
C SER A 122 0.85 1.22 4.30
N SER A 123 0.27 2.43 4.33
CA SER A 123 0.52 3.42 3.28
C SER A 123 1.95 3.98 3.34
N THR A 124 2.51 4.19 4.55
CA THR A 124 3.91 4.62 4.69
C THR A 124 4.90 3.51 4.31
N GLU A 125 4.60 2.25 4.64
CA GLU A 125 5.40 1.08 4.23
C GLU A 125 5.44 0.95 2.69
N ALA A 126 4.29 1.05 2.03
CA ALA A 126 4.20 1.04 0.56
C ALA A 126 4.92 2.25 -0.06
N ALA A 127 4.74 3.44 0.52
CA ALA A 127 5.40 4.65 0.05
C ALA A 127 6.93 4.57 0.17
N ALA A 128 7.45 4.03 1.27
CA ALA A 128 8.89 3.81 1.46
C ALA A 128 9.46 2.82 0.42
N LYS A 129 8.68 1.80 0.01
CA LYS A 129 9.04 0.90 -1.10
C LYS A 129 8.89 1.56 -2.47
N GLY A 130 8.24 2.71 -2.55
CA GLY A 130 7.87 3.34 -3.83
C GLY A 130 6.82 2.54 -4.58
N LEU A 131 5.95 1.80 -3.88
CA LEU A 131 4.89 1.00 -4.48
C LEU A 131 3.65 1.88 -4.71
N PRO A 132 3.21 2.10 -5.96
CA PRO A 132 2.01 2.86 -6.27
C PRO A 132 0.78 2.34 -5.53
N MET A 133 -0.12 3.24 -5.14
CA MET A 133 -1.28 2.87 -4.31
C MET A 133 -2.60 3.34 -4.90
N ILE A 134 -3.63 2.52 -4.70
CA ILE A 134 -5.04 2.90 -4.83
C ILE A 134 -5.70 2.69 -3.46
N PHE A 135 -6.34 3.74 -2.95
CA PHE A 135 -7.07 3.64 -1.70
C PHE A 135 -8.49 3.14 -1.93
N ILE A 136 -8.88 2.12 -1.18
CA ILE A 136 -10.15 1.37 -1.38
C ILE A 136 -11.29 1.84 -0.49
N ASP A 137 -10.98 2.49 0.61
CA ASP A 137 -11.93 2.97 1.61
C ASP A 137 -11.20 3.92 2.56
N ALA A 138 -11.91 4.84 3.17
CA ALA A 138 -11.39 5.73 4.20
C ALA A 138 -12.41 5.86 5.32
N VAL A 139 -12.01 5.49 6.53
CA VAL A 139 -12.78 5.84 7.72
C VAL A 139 -12.40 7.26 8.12
N GLY A 140 -13.35 8.07 8.54
CA GLY A 140 -13.11 9.47 8.93
C GLY A 140 -11.93 9.66 9.90
N GLY A 141 -11.54 10.89 10.14
CA GLY A 141 -10.45 11.22 11.06
C GLY A 141 -9.07 11.18 10.39
N CYS A 142 -8.14 10.38 10.93
CA CYS A 142 -6.76 10.31 10.42
C CYS A 142 -6.68 9.76 8.99
N GLU A 143 -7.50 8.76 8.65
CA GLU A 143 -7.52 8.16 7.31
C GLU A 143 -7.99 9.17 6.25
N GLY A 144 -8.97 10.01 6.57
CA GLY A 144 -9.42 11.07 5.66
C GLY A 144 -8.32 12.11 5.35
N ARG A 145 -7.50 12.48 6.36
CA ARG A 145 -6.36 13.39 6.15
C ARG A 145 -5.25 12.75 5.34
N ASN A 146 -4.98 11.47 5.56
CA ASN A 146 -4.01 10.73 4.75
C ASN A 146 -4.49 10.63 3.30
N LEU A 147 -5.77 10.30 3.07
CA LEU A 147 -6.37 10.28 1.74
C LEU A 147 -6.16 11.62 1.02
N GLU A 148 -6.53 12.73 1.68
CA GLU A 148 -6.34 14.08 1.14
C GLU A 148 -4.87 14.36 0.80
N PHE A 149 -3.95 14.03 1.70
CA PHE A 149 -2.51 14.20 1.47
C PHE A 149 -2.02 13.43 0.25
N TYR A 150 -2.25 12.12 0.21
CA TYR A 150 -1.74 11.29 -0.86
C TYR A 150 -2.35 11.63 -2.24
N THR A 151 -3.65 11.96 -2.29
CA THR A 151 -4.31 12.32 -3.55
C THR A 151 -3.91 13.72 -4.01
N ARG A 152 -3.75 14.68 -3.10
CA ARG A 152 -3.32 16.05 -3.42
C ARG A 152 -1.91 16.09 -4.04
N TYR A 153 -1.02 15.21 -3.60
CA TYR A 153 0.35 15.14 -4.11
C TYR A 153 0.53 14.05 -5.18
N GLU A 154 -0.56 13.54 -5.74
CA GLU A 154 -0.57 12.50 -6.80
C GLU A 154 0.22 11.23 -6.43
N LEU A 155 0.29 10.92 -5.12
CA LEU A 155 1.00 9.76 -4.56
C LEU A 155 0.14 8.51 -4.51
N ALA A 156 -1.18 8.68 -4.58
CA ALA A 156 -2.16 7.60 -4.64
C ALA A 156 -3.44 8.08 -5.34
N GLU A 157 -4.21 7.12 -5.82
CA GLU A 157 -5.54 7.36 -6.39
C GLU A 157 -6.63 6.72 -5.54
N THR A 158 -7.88 7.07 -5.81
CA THR A 158 -9.06 6.44 -5.18
C THR A 158 -10.27 6.53 -6.11
N ALA A 159 -11.30 5.77 -5.81
CA ALA A 159 -12.60 5.88 -6.47
C ALA A 159 -13.73 5.54 -5.48
N ASP A 160 -14.92 6.02 -5.79
CA ASP A 160 -16.09 5.99 -4.91
C ASP A 160 -16.90 4.69 -4.95
N SER A 161 -16.56 3.77 -5.85
CA SER A 161 -17.27 2.50 -5.99
C SER A 161 -16.37 1.34 -6.37
N VAL A 162 -16.80 0.12 -6.01
CA VAL A 162 -16.07 -1.11 -6.33
C VAL A 162 -15.81 -1.25 -7.82
N ASN A 163 -16.77 -0.92 -8.68
CA ASN A 163 -16.59 -1.02 -10.12
C ASN A 163 -15.58 0.00 -10.66
N ARG A 164 -15.61 1.24 -10.16
CA ARG A 164 -14.63 2.26 -10.53
C ARG A 164 -13.24 1.94 -9.99
N LEU A 165 -13.14 1.42 -8.76
CA LEU A 165 -11.87 0.93 -8.20
C LEU A 165 -11.29 -0.19 -9.05
N ALA A 166 -12.07 -1.20 -9.42
CA ALA A 166 -11.61 -2.29 -10.26
C ALA A 166 -11.15 -1.81 -11.65
N LYS A 167 -11.90 -0.89 -12.27
CA LYS A 167 -11.50 -0.26 -13.53
C LYS A 167 -10.19 0.52 -13.38
N LEU A 168 -10.05 1.30 -12.30
CA LEU A 168 -8.86 2.08 -12.01
C LEU A 168 -7.62 1.19 -11.86
N VAL A 169 -7.76 0.05 -11.16
CA VAL A 169 -6.68 -0.96 -11.02
C VAL A 169 -6.26 -1.50 -12.38
N CYS A 170 -7.22 -1.95 -13.20
CA CYS A 170 -6.91 -2.50 -14.52
C CYS A 170 -6.23 -1.45 -15.42
N THR A 171 -6.73 -0.20 -15.40
CA THR A 171 -6.14 0.90 -16.18
C THR A 171 -4.70 1.20 -15.73
N ASN A 172 -4.46 1.28 -14.42
CA ASN A 172 -3.11 1.55 -13.91
C ASN A 172 -2.14 0.41 -14.17
N LEU A 173 -2.57 -0.84 -14.00
CA LEU A 173 -1.72 -2.00 -14.36
C LEU A 173 -1.39 -2.05 -15.85
N ALA A 174 -2.24 -1.50 -16.72
CA ALA A 174 -2.00 -1.41 -18.16
C ALA A 174 -1.07 -0.24 -18.54
N ASP A 175 -0.77 0.68 -17.61
CA ASP A 175 0.05 1.87 -17.85
C ASP A 175 1.34 1.86 -17.01
N PRO A 176 2.43 1.24 -17.49
CA PRO A 176 3.70 1.19 -16.77
C PRO A 176 4.36 2.55 -16.57
N GLU A 177 4.11 3.52 -17.46
CA GLU A 177 4.68 4.87 -17.33
C GLU A 177 4.06 5.60 -16.14
N LYS A 178 2.74 5.52 -16.02
CA LYS A 178 2.02 6.08 -14.87
C LYS A 178 2.50 5.46 -13.55
N LEU A 179 2.62 4.13 -13.49
CA LEU A 179 3.13 3.45 -12.29
C LEU A 179 4.55 3.87 -11.95
N ARG A 180 5.43 4.06 -12.95
CA ARG A 180 6.80 4.58 -12.73
C ARG A 180 6.78 6.01 -12.19
N SER A 181 5.96 6.88 -12.74
CA SER A 181 5.80 8.27 -12.26
C SER A 181 5.34 8.31 -10.81
N MET A 182 4.30 7.56 -10.45
CA MET A 182 3.82 7.44 -9.07
C MET A 182 4.90 6.88 -8.14
N SER A 183 5.62 5.83 -8.56
CA SER A 183 6.72 5.24 -7.79
C SER A 183 7.83 6.25 -7.52
N GLN A 184 8.21 7.04 -8.51
CA GLN A 184 9.21 8.09 -8.36
C GLN A 184 8.76 9.19 -7.40
N ALA A 185 7.51 9.64 -7.53
CA ALA A 185 6.92 10.64 -6.63
C ALA A 185 6.92 10.15 -5.17
N LEU A 186 6.54 8.88 -4.94
CA LEU A 186 6.59 8.26 -3.60
C LEU A 186 8.02 8.24 -3.05
N ARG A 187 9.01 7.79 -3.82
CA ARG A 187 10.42 7.75 -3.39
C ARG A 187 10.99 9.13 -3.08
N VAL A 188 10.55 10.16 -3.79
CA VAL A 188 10.97 11.55 -3.54
C VAL A 188 10.39 12.07 -2.23
N ASN A 189 9.13 11.75 -1.94
CA ASN A 189 8.42 12.25 -0.75
C ASN A 189 8.69 11.43 0.52
N PHE A 190 9.07 10.15 0.41
CA PHE A 190 9.30 9.24 1.54
C PHE A 190 10.75 8.73 1.58
N ARG A 191 11.72 9.67 1.62
CA ARG A 191 13.17 9.36 1.62
C ARG A 191 13.70 8.95 2.99
N HIS A 192 13.06 9.42 4.05
CA HIS A 192 13.58 9.31 5.41
C HIS A 192 12.68 8.44 6.27
N ASN A 193 13.32 7.61 7.11
CA ASN A 193 12.60 6.82 8.09
C ASN A 193 12.30 7.68 9.33
N GLY A 194 11.03 7.95 9.57
CA GLY A 194 10.59 8.73 10.75
C GLY A 194 11.11 8.17 12.08
N GLY A 195 11.36 6.86 12.17
CA GLY A 195 11.96 6.25 13.36
C GLY A 195 13.39 6.73 13.60
N VAL A 196 14.20 6.85 12.55
CA VAL A 196 15.57 7.38 12.63
C VAL A 196 15.53 8.85 13.04
N GLU A 197 14.66 9.65 12.43
CA GLU A 197 14.51 11.06 12.77
C GLU A 197 14.05 11.29 14.22
N ILE A 198 13.11 10.46 14.71
CA ILE A 198 12.70 10.50 16.14
C ILE A 198 13.91 10.20 17.03
N CYS A 199 14.70 9.17 16.76
CA CYS A 199 15.90 8.87 17.52
C CYS A 199 16.92 10.02 17.49
N ASP A 200 17.13 10.63 16.34
CA ASP A 200 18.05 11.78 16.20
C ASP A 200 17.58 13.00 17.01
N VAL A 201 16.30 13.29 17.02
CA VAL A 201 15.73 14.36 17.85
C VAL A 201 15.95 14.09 19.34
N LEU A 202 15.71 12.85 19.78
CA LEU A 202 15.84 12.47 21.20
C LEU A 202 17.30 12.44 21.68
N THR A 203 18.24 11.99 20.82
CA THR A 203 19.64 11.77 21.22
C THR A 203 20.54 12.99 20.97
N LYS A 204 20.28 13.74 19.90
CA LYS A 204 21.15 14.83 19.46
C LYS A 204 20.57 16.21 19.75
N GLY A 205 19.35 16.30 20.27
CA GLY A 205 18.67 17.58 20.53
C GLY A 205 18.46 18.41 19.25
N ARG A 206 18.51 17.82 18.07
CA ARG A 206 18.41 18.55 16.81
C ARG A 206 16.99 19.08 16.60
N ARG A 207 16.90 20.40 16.48
CA ARG A 207 15.77 21.02 15.78
C ARG A 207 15.91 20.66 14.31
N VAL A 208 14.95 19.89 13.77
CA VAL A 208 14.91 19.61 12.33
C VAL A 208 14.68 20.94 11.62
N SER A 209 15.62 21.31 10.75
CA SER A 209 15.49 22.50 9.92
C SER A 209 14.32 22.30 8.97
N THR A 210 13.40 23.24 8.95
CA THR A 210 12.25 23.35 8.03
C THR A 210 12.70 23.48 6.59
#